data_af358ebe7404ab97abbdcbacb6781430
#
_entry.id   af358ebe7404ab97abbdcbacb6781430
#
_cell.length_a   1.000
_cell.length_b   1.000
_cell.length_c   1.000
_cell.angle_alpha   90.00
_cell.angle_beta   90.00
_cell.angle_gamma   90.00
#
_symmetry.space_group_name_H-M   'P 1'
#
loop_
_entity.id
_entity.type
_entity.pdbx_description
1 polymer ?
#
loop_
_entity_poly.entity_id
_entity_poly.type
_entity_poly.pdbx_seq_one_letter_code
_entity_poly.pdbx_strand_id
1 'polypeptide(L)'
;MTKKHIVCCCLGDAVTDVIVSVRSDADVLRRCATDATSSLGGCEVVHSREDLERMISSPSTTENVETKFGGSAANVARGIGNLMHHYGNDDENTTTTTTTGWGGEEEERIRVYFSGTIADDVEGNLFLKDLSKNRVRAEKRETIRVVENTNESSAKCVSFVNTETGQRTMRTYLGASKKKPEVEKVLEVFREGRDDETETTPITTRLLHCEGYALYDPKFLVSLITKAKELEEIDGQKVLVSIDLASFEVVRNSRETLLKLLVQKPGFVDILFCNEDEAKALVEVIPELFDEREHAANEEGEEYKIEPMVAKTIAKKINGTCVVTQGKRGCRCYSVSSLTTHGDEEEVHHIPAPVLKTVVDTTGAGDTFTAGFLFAYLLSANGEDIQRAARLGCKAASKMCGVVGCELGSTEWEEIIINARAK
;
A
#
# COMPACT_ATOMS: atom_id res chain seq x y z
N MET A 1 -33.13 0.26 -3.46
CA MET A 1 -31.74 -0.24 -3.50
C MET A 1 -30.95 0.50 -2.44
N THR A 2 -30.29 -0.21 -1.54
CA THR A 2 -29.50 0.42 -0.49
C THR A 2 -28.11 0.73 -1.03
N LYS A 3 -27.75 2.01 -1.10
CA LYS A 3 -26.38 2.42 -1.47
C LYS A 3 -25.41 1.86 -0.44
N LYS A 4 -24.32 1.23 -0.89
CA LYS A 4 -23.25 0.78 -0.02
C LYS A 4 -22.21 1.89 0.11
N HIS A 5 -21.96 2.33 1.33
CA HIS A 5 -20.89 3.27 1.63
C HIS A 5 -19.69 2.54 2.24
N ILE A 6 -18.57 2.64 1.57
CA ILE A 6 -17.30 2.04 1.99
C ILE A 6 -16.37 3.18 2.41
N VAL A 7 -15.79 3.07 3.58
CA VAL A 7 -14.79 4.02 4.09
C VAL A 7 -13.43 3.33 4.14
N CYS A 8 -12.47 3.88 3.41
CA CYS A 8 -11.08 3.43 3.38
C CYS A 8 -10.18 4.50 4.00
N CYS A 9 -9.49 4.19 5.07
CA CYS A 9 -8.46 5.03 5.69
C CYS A 9 -7.09 4.42 5.46
N CYS A 10 -6.21 5.12 4.74
CA CYS A 10 -4.82 4.73 4.54
C CYS A 10 -3.94 5.49 5.53
N LEU A 11 -3.20 4.76 6.37
CA LEU A 11 -2.30 5.31 7.39
C LEU A 11 -0.85 5.15 6.97
N GLY A 12 -0.11 6.26 6.96
CA GLY A 12 1.33 6.22 6.68
C GLY A 12 2.03 7.55 6.79
N ASP A 13 3.26 7.59 6.33
CA ASP A 13 4.10 8.78 6.36
C ASP A 13 3.83 9.68 5.14
N ALA A 14 3.60 10.96 5.40
CA ALA A 14 3.41 11.98 4.37
C ALA A 14 4.77 12.41 3.81
N VAL A 15 5.24 11.76 2.77
CA VAL A 15 6.61 11.90 2.26
C VAL A 15 6.63 12.63 0.91
N THR A 16 7.55 13.60 0.76
CA THR A 16 7.91 14.15 -0.54
C THR A 16 9.13 13.43 -1.07
N ASP A 17 9.00 12.78 -2.23
CA ASP A 17 10.07 12.04 -2.90
C ASP A 17 10.85 12.96 -3.84
N VAL A 18 12.17 12.94 -3.73
CA VAL A 18 13.11 13.59 -4.66
C VAL A 18 13.85 12.49 -5.41
N ILE A 19 13.55 12.34 -6.68
CA ILE A 19 14.15 11.31 -7.54
C ILE A 19 15.38 11.92 -8.21
N VAL A 20 16.54 11.32 -7.97
CA VAL A 20 17.83 11.74 -8.55
C VAL A 20 18.37 10.63 -9.43
N SER A 21 18.43 10.88 -10.72
CA SER A 21 19.04 9.94 -11.66
C SER A 21 20.56 10.01 -11.58
N VAL A 22 21.22 8.87 -11.33
CA VAL A 22 22.68 8.75 -11.23
C VAL A 22 23.20 7.72 -12.22
N ARG A 23 24.47 7.84 -12.66
CA ARG A 23 25.06 6.95 -13.64
C ARG A 23 25.71 5.71 -13.04
N SER A 24 26.08 5.73 -11.76
CA SER A 24 26.80 4.62 -11.14
C SER A 24 26.51 4.52 -9.65
N ASP A 25 26.70 3.32 -9.12
CA ASP A 25 26.64 3.04 -7.68
C ASP A 25 27.72 3.81 -6.90
N ALA A 26 28.86 4.08 -7.52
CA ALA A 26 29.92 4.89 -6.90
C ALA A 26 29.46 6.34 -6.67
N ASP A 27 28.59 6.89 -7.54
CA ASP A 27 28.01 8.21 -7.34
C ASP A 27 27.03 8.22 -6.17
N VAL A 28 26.21 7.14 -6.05
CA VAL A 28 25.29 6.97 -4.90
C VAL A 28 26.09 6.92 -3.60
N LEU A 29 27.10 6.03 -3.52
CA LEU A 29 27.93 5.88 -2.33
C LEU A 29 28.62 7.17 -1.93
N ARG A 30 29.11 7.95 -2.91
CA ARG A 30 29.78 9.24 -2.67
C ARG A 30 28.85 10.28 -2.07
N ARG A 31 27.57 10.29 -2.50
CA ARG A 31 26.53 11.20 -1.97
C ARG A 31 26.05 10.77 -0.58
N CYS A 32 25.90 9.46 -0.38
CA CYS A 32 25.45 8.88 0.87
C CYS A 32 26.58 8.76 1.93
N ALA A 33 27.84 9.02 1.57
CA ALA A 33 29.01 8.87 2.44
C ALA A 33 29.04 9.94 3.56
N THR A 34 28.08 9.88 4.46
CA THR A 34 28.14 10.61 5.74
C THR A 34 28.68 9.73 6.86
N ASP A 35 28.60 8.38 6.71
CA ASP A 35 29.13 7.39 7.64
C ASP A 35 29.66 6.17 6.88
N ALA A 36 30.66 5.48 7.45
CA ALA A 36 31.34 4.34 6.87
C ALA A 36 30.46 3.08 6.66
N THR A 37 29.16 3.19 6.84
CA THR A 37 28.18 2.09 6.83
C THR A 37 27.11 2.22 5.76
N SER A 38 27.15 3.24 4.89
CA SER A 38 26.10 3.39 3.87
C SER A 38 26.11 2.24 2.87
N SER A 39 25.01 1.48 2.83
CA SER A 39 24.80 0.38 1.89
C SER A 39 24.08 0.87 0.65
N LEU A 40 24.30 0.19 -0.48
CA LEU A 40 23.48 0.34 -1.69
C LEU A 40 22.16 -0.42 -1.51
N GLY A 41 21.11 0.12 -2.12
CA GLY A 41 19.76 -0.43 -2.01
C GLY A 41 19.05 -0.03 -0.72
N GLY A 42 17.84 -0.55 -0.53
CA GLY A 42 17.04 -0.33 0.67
C GLY A 42 16.65 1.12 0.93
N CYS A 43 16.04 1.32 2.11
CA CYS A 43 15.63 2.64 2.61
C CYS A 43 16.23 2.87 4.00
N GLU A 44 17.16 3.82 4.12
CA GLU A 44 17.76 4.20 5.39
C GLU A 44 17.25 5.56 5.86
N VAL A 45 17.03 5.70 7.18
CA VAL A 45 16.62 6.97 7.78
C VAL A 45 17.84 7.84 8.08
N VAL A 46 17.82 9.09 7.63
CA VAL A 46 18.83 10.10 7.95
C VAL A 46 18.38 10.97 9.12
N HIS A 47 19.33 11.46 9.90
CA HIS A 47 19.04 12.15 11.14
C HIS A 47 18.66 13.62 10.96
N SER A 48 19.16 14.27 9.91
CA SER A 48 18.90 15.68 9.65
C SER A 48 18.44 15.95 8.22
N ARG A 49 17.69 17.04 8.05
CA ARG A 49 17.29 17.54 6.73
C ARG A 49 18.50 18.04 5.94
N GLU A 50 19.44 18.65 6.61
CA GLU A 50 20.68 19.18 6.02
C GLU A 50 21.51 18.06 5.38
N ASP A 51 21.58 16.89 6.01
CA ASP A 51 22.23 15.71 5.43
C ASP A 51 21.56 15.28 4.15
N LEU A 52 20.23 15.22 4.14
CA LEU A 52 19.45 14.87 2.95
C LEU A 52 19.66 15.88 1.82
N GLU A 53 19.57 17.18 2.11
CA GLU A 53 19.74 18.23 1.12
C GLU A 53 21.17 18.27 0.54
N ARG A 54 22.18 17.96 1.35
CA ARG A 54 23.56 17.80 0.87
C ARG A 54 23.68 16.64 -0.11
N MET A 55 23.02 15.51 0.15
CA MET A 55 23.00 14.38 -0.78
C MET A 55 22.37 14.75 -2.11
N ILE A 56 21.33 15.58 -2.11
CA ILE A 56 20.64 16.06 -3.32
C ILE A 56 21.51 17.07 -4.08
N SER A 57 22.16 18.00 -3.37
CA SER A 57 22.84 19.17 -3.93
C SER A 57 24.26 18.92 -4.46
N SER A 58 24.75 17.68 -4.49
CA SER A 58 26.10 17.37 -4.96
C SER A 58 26.25 17.72 -6.45
N PRO A 59 27.30 18.45 -6.85
CA PRO A 59 27.41 19.02 -8.19
C PRO A 59 27.83 17.99 -9.23
N SER A 60 26.88 17.34 -9.89
CA SER A 60 27.10 16.74 -11.17
C SER A 60 26.12 17.36 -12.19
N THR A 61 26.64 17.89 -13.26
CA THR A 61 25.96 18.82 -14.18
C THR A 61 24.98 18.17 -15.15
N THR A 62 24.58 16.90 -14.96
CA THR A 62 23.78 16.13 -15.93
C THR A 62 22.64 15.33 -15.29
N GLU A 63 22.22 15.68 -14.09
CA GLU A 63 21.22 14.89 -13.37
C GLU A 63 19.83 15.51 -13.53
N ASN A 64 18.86 14.66 -13.85
CA ASN A 64 17.46 15.01 -13.71
C ASN A 64 17.09 14.83 -12.24
N VAL A 65 16.58 15.90 -11.63
CA VAL A 65 15.99 15.89 -10.28
C VAL A 65 14.50 16.15 -10.44
N GLU A 66 13.70 15.19 -10.05
CA GLU A 66 12.24 15.31 -10.05
C GLU A 66 11.72 15.24 -8.63
N THR A 67 10.70 16.06 -8.33
CA THR A 67 10.01 16.03 -7.04
C THR A 67 8.61 15.50 -7.24
N LYS A 68 8.24 14.47 -6.46
CA LYS A 68 6.94 13.83 -6.47
C LYS A 68 6.42 13.70 -5.02
N PHE A 69 5.11 13.56 -4.87
CA PHE A 69 4.55 13.23 -3.57
C PHE A 69 4.44 11.71 -3.46
N GLY A 70 5.14 11.14 -2.48
CA GLY A 70 5.24 9.70 -2.23
C GLY A 70 4.53 9.28 -0.94
N GLY A 71 5.15 8.31 -0.26
CA GLY A 71 4.57 7.62 0.88
C GLY A 71 3.69 6.44 0.44
N SER A 72 4.02 5.23 0.89
CA SER A 72 3.36 4.00 0.42
C SER A 72 1.84 4.05 0.61
N ALA A 73 1.37 4.32 1.83
CA ALA A 73 -0.07 4.44 2.10
C ALA A 73 -0.75 5.58 1.33
N ALA A 74 -0.04 6.69 1.08
CA ALA A 74 -0.58 7.80 0.29
C ALA A 74 -0.71 7.42 -1.19
N ASN A 75 0.23 6.65 -1.74
CA ASN A 75 0.15 6.11 -3.09
C ASN A 75 -1.04 5.14 -3.23
N VAL A 76 -1.26 4.26 -2.24
CA VAL A 76 -2.46 3.39 -2.19
C VAL A 76 -3.73 4.23 -2.16
N ALA A 77 -3.79 5.25 -1.31
CA ALA A 77 -4.96 6.14 -1.21
C ALA A 77 -5.25 6.84 -2.55
N ARG A 78 -4.23 7.44 -3.20
CA ARG A 78 -4.36 8.08 -4.53
C ARG A 78 -4.86 7.08 -5.57
N GLY A 79 -4.31 5.87 -5.56
CA GLY A 79 -4.72 4.80 -6.48
C GLY A 79 -6.19 4.46 -6.35
N ILE A 80 -6.68 4.21 -5.12
CA ILE A 80 -8.10 3.92 -4.87
C ILE A 80 -8.99 5.12 -5.24
N GLY A 81 -8.59 6.35 -4.89
CA GLY A 81 -9.32 7.56 -5.22
C GLY A 81 -9.49 7.77 -6.73
N ASN A 82 -8.43 7.55 -7.50
CA ASN A 82 -8.48 7.66 -8.96
C ASN A 82 -9.28 6.51 -9.59
N LEU A 83 -9.10 5.27 -9.13
CA LEU A 83 -9.89 4.12 -9.59
C LEU A 83 -11.39 4.37 -9.36
N MET A 84 -11.77 4.87 -8.19
CA MET A 84 -13.18 5.19 -7.87
C MET A 84 -13.73 6.29 -8.77
N HIS A 85 -12.94 7.33 -9.08
CA HIS A 85 -13.35 8.39 -9.97
C HIS A 85 -13.69 7.89 -11.38
N HIS A 86 -12.81 7.07 -11.97
CA HIS A 86 -13.01 6.52 -13.30
C HIS A 86 -14.05 5.39 -13.33
N TYR A 87 -14.31 4.76 -12.18
CA TYR A 87 -15.38 3.78 -12.05
C TYR A 87 -16.78 4.42 -12.08
N GLY A 88 -16.96 5.60 -11.48
CA GLY A 88 -18.26 6.31 -11.39
C GLY A 88 -18.60 7.19 -12.58
N ASN A 89 -17.65 7.51 -13.47
CA ASN A 89 -17.86 8.34 -14.64
C ASN A 89 -18.35 7.50 -15.85
N ASP A 90 -19.56 6.93 -15.77
CA ASP A 90 -20.24 6.51 -16.99
C ASP A 90 -20.81 7.77 -17.65
N ASP A 91 -20.35 8.07 -18.86
CA ASP A 91 -20.88 9.14 -19.71
C ASP A 91 -22.43 9.09 -19.74
N GLU A 92 -23.07 10.19 -19.34
CA GLU A 92 -24.52 10.42 -19.49
C GLU A 92 -25.04 10.28 -20.93
N ASN A 93 -24.17 9.96 -21.89
CA ASN A 93 -24.45 9.92 -23.32
C ASN A 93 -24.47 8.54 -23.98
N THR A 94 -24.21 7.45 -23.28
CA THR A 94 -24.33 6.10 -23.85
C THR A 94 -25.57 5.39 -23.28
N THR A 95 -26.69 5.48 -24.00
CA THR A 95 -27.91 4.68 -23.82
C THR A 95 -27.68 3.21 -24.15
N THR A 96 -26.69 2.60 -23.59
CA THR A 96 -26.51 1.14 -23.61
C THR A 96 -26.40 0.66 -22.16
N THR A 97 -27.51 0.13 -21.67
CA THR A 97 -27.58 -0.69 -20.45
C THR A 97 -26.63 -1.90 -20.61
N THR A 98 -25.34 -1.68 -20.48
CA THR A 98 -24.38 -2.76 -20.27
C THR A 98 -24.42 -3.09 -18.79
N THR A 99 -25.04 -4.22 -18.46
CA THR A 99 -24.87 -4.90 -17.18
C THR A 99 -23.38 -5.07 -16.93
N THR A 100 -22.80 -4.13 -16.17
CA THR A 100 -21.41 -4.19 -15.76
C THR A 100 -21.26 -5.43 -14.89
N GLY A 101 -20.29 -6.28 -15.19
CA GLY A 101 -20.00 -7.50 -14.44
C GLY A 101 -19.50 -7.27 -12.98
N TRP A 102 -19.73 -6.08 -12.43
CA TRP A 102 -19.57 -5.69 -11.04
C TRP A 102 -20.95 -5.63 -10.41
N GLY A 103 -21.57 -6.76 -10.13
CA GLY A 103 -22.86 -6.98 -9.46
C GLY A 103 -23.75 -5.77 -9.23
N GLY A 104 -24.89 -5.74 -9.92
CA GLY A 104 -26.10 -5.02 -9.52
C GLY A 104 -26.12 -3.49 -9.61
N GLU A 105 -27.32 -2.97 -9.82
CA GLU A 105 -27.70 -1.55 -9.90
C GLU A 105 -27.49 -0.72 -8.60
N GLU A 106 -26.53 -1.10 -7.73
CA GLU A 106 -26.22 -0.39 -6.49
C GLU A 106 -25.04 0.55 -6.75
N GLU A 107 -25.22 1.83 -6.52
CA GLU A 107 -24.18 2.86 -6.58
C GLU A 107 -23.26 2.69 -5.35
N GLU A 108 -22.21 1.86 -5.49
CA GLU A 108 -21.20 1.69 -4.45
C GLU A 108 -20.23 2.87 -4.49
N ARG A 109 -19.97 3.49 -3.33
CA ARG A 109 -19.03 4.60 -3.20
C ARG A 109 -17.97 4.29 -2.17
N ILE A 110 -16.70 4.35 -2.59
CA ILE A 110 -15.56 4.28 -1.68
C ILE A 110 -15.12 5.72 -1.36
N ARG A 111 -15.19 6.09 -0.09
CA ARG A 111 -14.58 7.33 0.42
C ARG A 111 -13.20 7.03 0.92
N VAL A 112 -12.20 7.71 0.39
CA VAL A 112 -10.80 7.46 0.71
C VAL A 112 -10.27 8.58 1.58
N TYR A 113 -9.72 8.20 2.72
CA TYR A 113 -9.04 9.09 3.66
C TYR A 113 -7.56 8.72 3.76
N PHE A 114 -6.73 9.73 3.97
CA PHE A 114 -5.34 9.52 4.37
C PHE A 114 -5.14 10.08 5.78
N SER A 115 -4.43 9.33 6.61
CA SER A 115 -4.00 9.77 7.93
C SER A 115 -2.49 9.69 8.04
N GLY A 116 -1.89 10.76 8.54
CA GLY A 116 -0.45 10.90 8.69
C GLY A 116 -0.08 12.19 9.39
N THR A 117 1.20 12.56 9.34
CA THR A 117 1.70 13.77 10.01
C THR A 117 2.52 14.60 9.05
N ILE A 118 2.27 15.90 9.04
CA ILE A 118 3.05 16.92 8.31
C ILE A 118 3.55 17.98 9.28
N ALA A 119 4.55 18.75 8.86
CA ALA A 119 4.85 20.05 9.47
C ALA A 119 3.94 21.14 8.88
N ASP A 120 3.85 22.27 9.55
CA ASP A 120 3.19 23.46 9.00
C ASP A 120 4.14 24.20 8.04
N ASP A 121 4.48 23.56 6.93
CA ASP A 121 5.39 24.05 5.92
C ASP A 121 4.78 23.98 4.50
N VAL A 122 5.52 24.52 3.53
CA VAL A 122 5.08 24.53 2.12
C VAL A 122 4.94 23.12 1.58
N GLU A 123 5.86 22.22 1.91
CA GLU A 123 5.87 20.83 1.41
C GLU A 123 4.66 20.05 1.93
N GLY A 124 4.35 20.15 3.23
CA GLY A 124 3.17 19.53 3.81
C GLY A 124 1.86 20.06 3.20
N ASN A 125 1.77 21.37 2.97
CA ASN A 125 0.61 21.97 2.33
C ASN A 125 0.43 21.52 0.86
N LEU A 126 1.54 21.37 0.11
CA LEU A 126 1.51 20.87 -1.25
C LEU A 126 1.13 19.40 -1.30
N PHE A 127 1.62 18.60 -0.35
CA PHE A 127 1.24 17.20 -0.20
C PHE A 127 -0.28 17.04 0.00
N LEU A 128 -0.90 17.85 0.86
CA LEU A 128 -2.35 17.81 1.05
C LEU A 128 -3.13 18.22 -0.20
N LYS A 129 -2.65 19.21 -0.95
CA LYS A 129 -3.27 19.61 -2.23
C LYS A 129 -3.20 18.48 -3.25
N ASP A 130 -2.10 17.74 -3.29
CA ASP A 130 -1.94 16.59 -4.16
C ASP A 130 -2.91 15.46 -3.80
N LEU A 131 -3.05 15.14 -2.52
CA LEU A 131 -4.05 14.17 -2.06
C LEU A 131 -5.47 14.58 -2.49
N SER A 132 -5.83 15.84 -2.27
CA SER A 132 -7.16 16.36 -2.67
C SER A 132 -7.38 16.28 -4.18
N LYS A 133 -6.36 16.61 -5.00
CA LYS A 133 -6.40 16.44 -6.47
C LYS A 133 -6.71 15.00 -6.87
N ASN A 134 -6.21 14.04 -6.11
CA ASN A 134 -6.42 12.60 -6.30
C ASN A 134 -7.64 12.06 -5.51
N ARG A 135 -8.54 12.92 -5.08
CA ARG A 135 -9.82 12.61 -4.39
C ARG A 135 -9.64 11.87 -3.06
N VAL A 136 -8.52 12.08 -2.44
CA VAL A 136 -8.22 11.59 -1.10
C VAL A 136 -8.51 12.71 -0.09
N ARG A 137 -9.30 12.42 0.92
CA ARG A 137 -9.60 13.34 2.01
C ARG A 137 -8.46 13.30 3.03
N ALA A 138 -7.93 14.45 3.33
CA ALA A 138 -6.82 14.61 4.25
C ALA A 138 -6.92 15.98 4.91
N GLU A 139 -7.69 16.08 5.99
CA GLU A 139 -8.00 17.35 6.62
C GLU A 139 -7.07 17.63 7.79
N LYS A 140 -6.52 18.85 7.82
CA LYS A 140 -5.65 19.30 8.91
C LYS A 140 -6.39 19.23 10.24
N ARG A 141 -5.70 18.69 11.26
CA ARG A 141 -6.19 18.53 12.64
C ARG A 141 -7.33 17.53 12.83
N GLU A 142 -7.81 16.94 11.75
CA GLU A 142 -8.75 15.83 11.76
C GLU A 142 -8.01 14.54 11.47
N THR A 143 -7.88 14.15 10.20
CA THR A 143 -7.11 12.97 9.81
C THR A 143 -5.61 13.21 9.76
N ILE A 144 -5.19 14.48 9.59
CA ILE A 144 -3.79 14.89 9.50
C ILE A 144 -3.34 15.61 10.76
N ARG A 145 -2.34 15.03 11.43
CA ARG A 145 -1.61 15.73 12.49
C ARG A 145 -0.70 16.80 11.90
N VAL A 146 -0.85 18.02 12.34
CA VAL A 146 0.04 19.14 11.98
C VAL A 146 0.97 19.44 13.15
N VAL A 147 2.28 19.41 12.91
CA VAL A 147 3.30 19.77 13.90
C VAL A 147 3.67 21.24 13.68
N GLU A 148 3.19 22.08 14.58
CA GLU A 148 3.41 23.53 14.55
C GLU A 148 4.62 23.94 15.39
N ASN A 149 5.20 25.09 15.08
CA ASN A 149 6.23 25.78 15.89
C ASN A 149 7.46 24.93 16.23
N THR A 150 7.91 24.06 15.32
CA THR A 150 9.10 23.25 15.48
C THR A 150 10.11 23.54 14.37
N ASN A 151 11.37 23.19 14.61
CA ASN A 151 12.39 23.17 13.55
C ASN A 151 12.28 21.93 12.66
N GLU A 152 11.28 21.08 12.89
CA GLU A 152 11.02 19.88 12.09
C GLU A 152 10.23 20.27 10.83
N SER A 153 10.67 19.79 9.68
CA SER A 153 9.94 19.92 8.41
C SER A 153 9.14 18.66 8.12
N SER A 154 8.27 18.72 7.11
CA SER A 154 7.61 17.55 6.54
C SER A 154 8.63 16.52 6.05
N ALA A 155 8.24 15.25 6.03
CA ALA A 155 9.14 14.17 5.64
C ALA A 155 9.54 14.26 4.15
N LYS A 156 10.79 13.91 3.88
CA LYS A 156 11.37 13.91 2.54
C LYS A 156 12.23 12.67 2.34
N CYS A 157 12.09 12.04 1.18
CA CYS A 157 12.92 10.91 0.75
C CYS A 157 13.68 11.30 -0.50
N VAL A 158 14.97 11.03 -0.56
CA VAL A 158 15.72 11.02 -1.81
C VAL A 158 15.85 9.59 -2.31
N SER A 159 15.48 9.37 -3.56
CA SER A 159 15.62 8.11 -4.28
C SER A 159 16.68 8.28 -5.37
N PHE A 160 17.85 7.71 -5.16
CA PHE A 160 18.89 7.63 -6.18
C PHE A 160 18.58 6.45 -7.11
N VAL A 161 18.37 6.74 -8.39
CA VAL A 161 18.08 5.73 -9.41
C VAL A 161 19.30 5.59 -10.32
N ASN A 162 19.96 4.44 -10.25
CA ASN A 162 21.05 4.13 -11.18
C ASN A 162 20.45 3.86 -12.57
N THR A 163 20.75 4.72 -13.54
CA THR A 163 20.18 4.65 -14.89
C THR A 163 20.69 3.47 -15.73
N GLU A 164 21.80 2.83 -15.33
CA GLU A 164 22.35 1.66 -16.02
C GLU A 164 21.72 0.35 -15.52
N THR A 165 21.47 0.26 -14.20
CA THR A 165 20.99 -0.97 -13.57
C THR A 165 19.53 -0.92 -13.18
N GLY A 166 18.93 0.27 -13.09
CA GLY A 166 17.60 0.50 -12.53
C GLY A 166 17.51 0.34 -11.00
N GLN A 167 18.66 0.06 -10.35
CA GLN A 167 18.71 -0.13 -8.90
C GLN A 167 18.50 1.19 -8.16
N ARG A 168 17.80 1.11 -7.02
CA ARG A 168 17.50 2.27 -6.18
C ARG A 168 18.13 2.20 -4.82
N THR A 169 18.48 3.37 -4.32
CA THR A 169 18.95 3.57 -2.95
C THR A 169 18.21 4.76 -2.37
N MET A 170 17.48 4.55 -1.30
CA MET A 170 16.66 5.58 -0.68
C MET A 170 17.23 6.05 0.66
N ARG A 171 17.10 7.36 0.91
CA ARG A 171 17.45 8.00 2.18
C ARG A 171 16.31 8.90 2.59
N THR A 172 15.78 8.68 3.78
CA THR A 172 14.55 9.34 4.24
C THR A 172 14.79 10.13 5.51
N TYR A 173 14.47 11.42 5.46
CA TYR A 173 14.29 12.24 6.64
C TYR A 173 12.81 12.25 7.02
N LEU A 174 12.49 11.68 8.17
CA LEU A 174 11.10 11.55 8.63
C LEU A 174 10.51 12.86 9.17
N GLY A 175 11.34 13.75 9.72
CA GLY A 175 10.86 15.03 10.23
C GLY A 175 9.64 14.91 11.13
N ALA A 176 8.59 15.65 10.80
CA ALA A 176 7.32 15.65 11.52
C ALA A 176 6.63 14.28 11.57
N SER A 177 6.84 13.42 10.57
CA SER A 177 6.22 12.08 10.51
C SER A 177 6.67 11.13 11.62
N LYS A 178 7.76 11.47 12.35
CA LYS A 178 8.12 10.75 13.59
C LYS A 178 7.02 10.82 14.65
N LYS A 179 6.20 11.85 14.63
CA LYS A 179 5.07 12.03 15.55
C LYS A 179 3.82 11.47 14.88
N LYS A 180 3.36 10.31 15.31
CA LYS A 180 2.17 9.68 14.72
C LYS A 180 0.89 10.45 15.08
N PRO A 181 -0.18 10.39 14.26
CA PRO A 181 -1.47 10.99 14.59
C PRO A 181 -2.08 10.33 15.84
N GLU A 182 -3.08 10.95 16.44
CA GLU A 182 -3.81 10.36 17.55
C GLU A 182 -4.72 9.23 17.03
N VAL A 183 -4.71 8.08 17.73
CA VAL A 183 -5.48 6.89 17.33
C VAL A 183 -6.95 7.20 17.16
N GLU A 184 -7.53 7.96 18.07
CA GLU A 184 -8.92 8.38 18.06
C GLU A 184 -9.26 9.18 16.80
N LYS A 185 -8.38 10.11 16.42
CA LYS A 185 -8.54 10.92 15.22
C LYS A 185 -8.50 10.10 13.94
N VAL A 186 -7.57 9.12 13.85
CA VAL A 186 -7.53 8.19 12.73
C VAL A 186 -8.85 7.43 12.58
N LEU A 187 -9.47 7.03 13.70
CA LEU A 187 -10.70 6.23 13.71
C LEU A 187 -12.00 7.04 13.62
N GLU A 188 -11.95 8.36 13.80
CA GLU A 188 -13.13 9.23 13.63
C GLU A 188 -13.76 9.08 12.25
N VAL A 189 -12.95 8.92 11.18
CA VAL A 189 -13.46 8.73 9.81
C VAL A 189 -14.42 7.54 9.67
N PHE A 190 -14.27 6.54 10.53
CA PHE A 190 -15.15 5.36 10.54
C PHE A 190 -16.47 5.59 11.28
N ARG A 191 -16.57 6.68 12.06
CA ARG A 191 -17.77 7.06 12.79
C ARG A 191 -18.56 8.13 12.06
N GLU A 192 -17.85 9.09 11.45
CA GLU A 192 -18.42 10.29 10.86
C GLU A 192 -18.84 10.15 9.40
N GLY A 193 -18.63 9.05 8.74
CA GLY A 193 -18.87 8.79 7.29
C GLY A 193 -20.13 9.45 6.64
N ARG A 194 -20.65 10.52 7.25
CA ARG A 194 -21.82 11.31 6.90
C ARG A 194 -21.37 12.72 6.56
N ASP A 195 -21.07 12.97 5.29
CA ASP A 195 -20.70 14.32 4.83
C ASP A 195 -21.87 15.29 4.71
N ASP A 196 -23.08 14.79 4.82
CA ASP A 196 -24.27 15.61 4.73
C ASP A 196 -25.31 15.10 5.74
N GLU A 197 -25.88 16.00 6.52
CA GLU A 197 -27.01 15.67 7.43
C GLU A 197 -28.22 15.07 6.68
N THR A 198 -28.16 15.08 5.35
CA THR A 198 -29.20 14.56 4.45
C THR A 198 -28.95 13.12 3.97
N GLU A 199 -27.71 12.60 4.04
CA GLU A 199 -27.40 11.22 3.63
C GLU A 199 -27.52 10.23 4.80
N THR A 200 -28.60 9.47 4.83
CA THR A 200 -28.90 8.46 5.85
C THR A 200 -28.30 7.08 5.57
N THR A 201 -27.42 6.97 4.55
CA THR A 201 -26.88 5.67 4.13
C THR A 201 -25.80 5.18 5.11
N PRO A 202 -25.99 4.03 5.76
CA PRO A 202 -25.03 3.54 6.72
C PRO A 202 -23.72 3.10 6.03
N ILE A 203 -22.58 3.28 6.71
CA ILE A 203 -21.31 2.69 6.29
C ILE A 203 -21.48 1.17 6.35
N THR A 204 -21.21 0.48 5.24
CA THR A 204 -21.37 -0.98 5.15
C THR A 204 -20.04 -1.71 5.33
N THR A 205 -18.92 -1.08 4.97
CA THR A 205 -17.59 -1.67 5.09
C THR A 205 -16.57 -0.59 5.43
N ARG A 206 -15.66 -0.92 6.33
CA ARG A 206 -14.53 -0.09 6.74
C ARG A 206 -13.24 -0.79 6.41
N LEU A 207 -12.27 -0.07 5.88
CA LEU A 207 -10.91 -0.57 5.66
C LEU A 207 -9.90 0.37 6.30
N LEU A 208 -9.07 -0.16 7.19
CA LEU A 208 -7.85 0.47 7.67
C LEU A 208 -6.68 -0.17 6.93
N HIS A 209 -6.04 0.57 6.04
CA HIS A 209 -4.80 0.14 5.39
C HIS A 209 -3.60 0.81 6.06
N CYS A 210 -2.62 0.02 6.49
CA CYS A 210 -1.39 0.47 7.13
C CYS A 210 -0.19 0.10 6.27
N GLU A 211 0.69 1.07 6.00
CA GLU A 211 1.99 0.76 5.41
C GLU A 211 2.91 0.09 6.42
N GLY A 212 3.85 -0.74 5.95
CA GLY A 212 4.75 -1.52 6.80
C GLY A 212 5.67 -0.69 7.68
N TYR A 213 5.99 0.55 7.27
CA TYR A 213 6.80 1.44 8.11
C TYR A 213 6.13 1.79 9.46
N ALA A 214 4.81 1.60 9.58
CA ALA A 214 4.11 1.72 10.86
C ALA A 214 4.55 0.65 11.88
N LEU A 215 5.13 -0.47 11.44
CA LEU A 215 5.70 -1.51 12.31
C LEU A 215 6.87 -1.01 13.17
N TYR A 216 7.53 0.08 12.79
CA TYR A 216 8.58 0.72 13.59
C TYR A 216 8.03 1.46 14.83
N ASP A 217 6.72 1.71 14.90
CA ASP A 217 6.02 2.14 16.13
C ASP A 217 4.98 1.10 16.56
N PRO A 218 5.43 -0.02 17.17
CA PRO A 218 4.54 -1.13 17.51
C PRO A 218 3.46 -0.76 18.52
N LYS A 219 3.73 0.21 19.40
CA LYS A 219 2.76 0.66 20.41
C LYS A 219 1.60 1.38 19.74
N PHE A 220 1.90 2.29 18.84
CA PHE A 220 0.91 3.01 18.07
C PHE A 220 0.09 2.07 17.19
N LEU A 221 0.77 1.25 16.35
CA LEU A 221 0.10 0.36 15.39
C LEU A 221 -0.82 -0.66 16.09
N VAL A 222 -0.32 -1.33 17.14
CA VAL A 222 -1.12 -2.31 17.89
C VAL A 222 -2.31 -1.64 18.58
N SER A 223 -2.13 -0.43 19.15
CA SER A 223 -3.22 0.32 19.77
C SER A 223 -4.28 0.70 18.74
N LEU A 224 -3.85 1.19 17.56
CA LEU A 224 -4.75 1.55 16.48
C LEU A 224 -5.58 0.37 15.99
N ILE A 225 -4.94 -0.77 15.70
CA ILE A 225 -5.64 -1.97 15.24
C ILE A 225 -6.58 -2.50 16.32
N THR A 226 -6.15 -2.51 17.59
CA THR A 226 -7.00 -2.93 18.71
C THR A 226 -8.28 -2.10 18.75
N LYS A 227 -8.15 -0.78 18.75
CA LYS A 227 -9.32 0.12 18.79
C LYS A 227 -10.17 0.07 17.53
N ALA A 228 -9.58 -0.19 16.36
CA ALA A 228 -10.33 -0.42 15.13
C ALA A 228 -11.22 -1.66 15.26
N LYS A 229 -10.71 -2.74 15.84
CA LYS A 229 -11.49 -3.97 16.10
C LYS A 229 -12.53 -3.79 17.21
N GLU A 230 -12.25 -2.97 18.22
CA GLU A 230 -13.25 -2.60 19.24
C GLU A 230 -14.44 -1.84 18.62
N LEU A 231 -14.25 -1.05 17.57
CA LEU A 231 -15.37 -0.43 16.86
C LEU A 231 -16.29 -1.47 16.21
N GLU A 232 -15.73 -2.54 15.65
CA GLU A 232 -16.50 -3.66 15.09
C GLU A 232 -17.38 -4.32 16.15
N GLU A 233 -16.84 -4.51 17.37
CA GLU A 233 -17.60 -5.09 18.50
C GLU A 233 -18.73 -4.17 18.99
N ILE A 234 -18.57 -2.85 18.91
CA ILE A 234 -19.54 -1.87 19.39
C ILE A 234 -20.76 -1.78 18.47
N ASP A 235 -20.55 -1.73 17.15
CA ASP A 235 -21.62 -1.46 16.18
C ASP A 235 -21.93 -2.62 15.22
N GLY A 236 -21.19 -3.73 15.33
CA GLY A 236 -21.37 -4.94 14.52
C GLY A 236 -20.95 -4.77 13.06
N GLN A 237 -20.30 -3.66 12.70
CA GLN A 237 -19.85 -3.41 11.34
C GLN A 237 -18.37 -3.73 11.19
N LYS A 238 -18.04 -4.63 10.26
CA LYS A 238 -16.68 -5.12 10.04
C LYS A 238 -15.70 -3.99 9.74
N VAL A 239 -14.54 -4.01 10.43
CA VAL A 239 -13.39 -3.19 10.12
C VAL A 239 -12.28 -4.10 9.59
N LEU A 240 -12.11 -4.10 8.27
CA LEU A 240 -11.00 -4.80 7.62
C LEU A 240 -9.70 -4.06 7.93
N VAL A 241 -8.66 -4.82 8.28
CA VAL A 241 -7.30 -4.29 8.47
C VAL A 241 -6.40 -4.91 7.42
N SER A 242 -5.76 -4.09 6.60
CA SER A 242 -4.74 -4.54 5.67
C SER A 242 -3.37 -3.94 6.01
N ILE A 243 -2.32 -4.73 5.83
CA ILE A 243 -0.93 -4.30 6.02
C ILE A 243 -0.14 -4.68 4.77
N ASP A 244 0.65 -3.73 4.24
CA ASP A 244 1.71 -3.97 3.28
C ASP A 244 3.04 -3.93 4.02
N LEU A 245 3.91 -4.93 3.85
CA LEU A 245 5.15 -5.04 4.63
C LEU A 245 6.24 -4.05 4.21
N ALA A 246 6.09 -3.39 3.07
CA ALA A 246 6.89 -2.30 2.53
C ALA A 246 8.37 -2.60 2.26
N SER A 247 9.07 -3.33 3.12
CA SER A 247 10.47 -3.76 2.88
C SER A 247 10.90 -4.92 3.76
N PHE A 248 11.87 -5.70 3.28
CA PHE A 248 12.44 -6.82 4.05
C PHE A 248 13.18 -6.35 5.31
N GLU A 249 13.73 -5.14 5.35
CA GLU A 249 14.34 -4.55 6.54
C GLU A 249 13.29 -4.29 7.62
N VAL A 250 12.11 -3.79 7.25
CA VAL A 250 10.98 -3.63 8.17
C VAL A 250 10.60 -4.97 8.78
N VAL A 251 10.49 -6.02 7.96
CA VAL A 251 10.17 -7.38 8.41
C VAL A 251 11.21 -7.87 9.42
N ARG A 252 12.51 -7.77 9.08
CA ARG A 252 13.62 -8.22 9.94
C ARG A 252 13.65 -7.51 11.29
N ASN A 253 13.31 -6.23 11.31
CA ASN A 253 13.35 -5.41 12.51
C ASN A 253 12.06 -5.45 13.35
N SER A 254 11.01 -6.15 12.89
CA SER A 254 9.67 -6.09 13.51
C SER A 254 9.14 -7.45 13.98
N ARG A 255 10.02 -8.43 14.23
CA ARG A 255 9.66 -9.81 14.59
C ARG A 255 8.57 -9.90 15.67
N GLU A 256 8.77 -9.23 16.81
CA GLU A 256 7.83 -9.30 17.94
C GLU A 256 6.45 -8.76 17.58
N THR A 257 6.42 -7.65 16.83
CA THR A 257 5.18 -7.02 16.38
C THR A 257 4.44 -7.91 15.39
N LEU A 258 5.17 -8.49 14.43
CA LEU A 258 4.61 -9.43 13.45
C LEU A 258 4.03 -10.67 14.13
N LEU A 259 4.73 -11.28 15.09
CA LEU A 259 4.20 -12.39 15.87
C LEU A 259 2.92 -12.01 16.60
N LYS A 260 2.88 -10.83 17.20
CA LYS A 260 1.70 -10.35 17.90
C LYS A 260 0.50 -10.15 16.97
N LEU A 261 0.72 -9.56 15.82
CA LEU A 261 -0.35 -9.22 14.86
C LEU A 261 -0.82 -10.44 14.05
N LEU A 262 0.11 -11.32 13.65
CA LEU A 262 -0.21 -12.41 12.73
C LEU A 262 -0.57 -13.72 13.46
N VAL A 263 -0.13 -13.89 14.71
CA VAL A 263 -0.25 -15.17 15.42
C VAL A 263 -1.05 -15.07 16.70
N GLN A 264 -0.65 -14.13 17.59
CA GLN A 264 -1.22 -14.06 18.93
C GLN A 264 -2.64 -13.49 18.94
N LYS A 265 -3.01 -12.76 17.88
CA LYS A 265 -4.31 -12.12 17.71
C LYS A 265 -4.89 -12.40 16.32
N PRO A 266 -5.36 -13.64 16.06
CA PRO A 266 -6.05 -13.96 14.81
C PRO A 266 -7.21 -13.00 14.56
N GLY A 267 -7.36 -12.52 13.30
CA GLY A 267 -8.39 -11.56 12.93
C GLY A 267 -8.04 -10.08 13.20
N PHE A 268 -6.83 -9.79 13.73
CA PHE A 268 -6.33 -8.40 13.80
C PHE A 268 -5.94 -7.88 12.43
N VAL A 269 -5.35 -8.72 11.59
CA VAL A 269 -5.04 -8.43 10.20
C VAL A 269 -5.93 -9.30 9.32
N ASP A 270 -6.65 -8.71 8.39
CA ASP A 270 -7.52 -9.41 7.44
C ASP A 270 -6.81 -9.64 6.10
N ILE A 271 -5.91 -8.71 5.69
CA ILE A 271 -5.20 -8.80 4.41
C ILE A 271 -3.73 -8.45 4.64
N LEU A 272 -2.81 -9.32 4.22
CA LEU A 272 -1.38 -9.05 4.22
C LEU A 272 -0.85 -9.01 2.79
N PHE A 273 -0.09 -7.97 2.47
CA PHE A 273 0.68 -7.84 1.24
C PHE A 273 2.17 -7.93 1.54
N CYS A 274 2.89 -8.67 0.72
CA CYS A 274 4.35 -8.71 0.73
C CYS A 274 4.88 -9.00 -0.68
N ASN A 275 6.16 -8.71 -0.91
CA ASN A 275 6.89 -9.16 -2.09
C ASN A 275 7.74 -10.40 -1.77
N GLU A 276 8.49 -10.89 -2.76
CA GLU A 276 9.33 -12.10 -2.62
C GLU A 276 10.41 -11.96 -1.55
N ASP A 277 11.04 -10.79 -1.44
CA ASP A 277 12.12 -10.58 -0.47
C ASP A 277 11.56 -10.43 0.96
N GLU A 278 10.41 -9.81 1.09
CA GLU A 278 9.66 -9.73 2.35
C GLU A 278 9.12 -11.10 2.78
N ALA A 279 8.65 -11.91 1.82
CA ALA A 279 8.23 -13.29 2.09
C ALA A 279 9.40 -14.15 2.61
N LYS A 280 10.58 -14.03 1.99
CA LYS A 280 11.81 -14.68 2.49
C LYS A 280 12.17 -14.22 3.90
N ALA A 281 12.12 -12.89 4.12
CA ALA A 281 12.40 -12.32 5.44
C ALA A 281 11.41 -12.78 6.51
N LEU A 282 10.12 -12.97 6.19
CA LEU A 282 9.14 -13.56 7.11
C LEU A 282 9.54 -14.97 7.53
N VAL A 283 9.95 -15.83 6.58
CA VAL A 283 10.43 -17.18 6.88
C VAL A 283 11.69 -17.15 7.75
N GLU A 284 12.62 -16.23 7.48
CA GLU A 284 13.83 -16.06 8.27
C GLU A 284 13.57 -15.64 9.72
N VAL A 285 12.66 -14.67 9.95
CA VAL A 285 12.49 -14.06 11.28
C VAL A 285 11.44 -14.74 12.15
N ILE A 286 10.50 -15.44 11.55
CA ILE A 286 9.43 -16.17 12.27
C ILE A 286 9.26 -17.59 11.74
N PRO A 287 10.35 -18.40 11.70
CA PRO A 287 10.32 -19.76 11.15
C PRO A 287 9.30 -20.67 11.82
N GLU A 288 8.97 -20.40 13.09
CA GLU A 288 7.96 -21.15 13.85
C GLU A 288 6.52 -21.07 13.28
N LEU A 289 6.29 -20.17 12.31
CA LEU A 289 5.01 -20.12 11.57
C LEU A 289 4.93 -21.16 10.46
N PHE A 290 6.08 -21.59 9.95
CA PHE A 290 6.17 -22.43 8.77
C PHE A 290 6.56 -23.85 9.18
N ASP A 291 5.79 -24.87 8.77
CA ASP A 291 6.02 -26.26 9.16
C ASP A 291 7.34 -26.77 8.52
N GLU A 292 8.22 -27.38 9.33
CA GLU A 292 9.46 -28.01 8.84
C GLU A 292 9.20 -29.06 7.76
N ARG A 293 8.01 -29.71 7.76
CA ARG A 293 7.62 -30.70 6.75
C ARG A 293 7.28 -30.03 5.40
N GLU A 294 6.83 -28.79 5.41
CA GLU A 294 6.64 -28.02 4.18
C GLU A 294 7.98 -27.58 3.60
N HIS A 295 9.04 -27.49 4.44
CA HIS A 295 10.43 -27.30 4.01
C HIS A 295 11.08 -28.57 3.42
N ALA A 296 10.69 -29.73 3.92
CA ALA A 296 11.30 -31.02 3.54
C ALA A 296 10.67 -31.69 2.31
N ALA A 297 9.54 -31.22 1.83
CA ALA A 297 8.73 -31.90 0.79
C ALA A 297 9.34 -31.87 -0.63
N ASN A 298 10.58 -31.39 -0.82
CA ASN A 298 11.23 -31.25 -2.13
C ASN A 298 12.56 -31.99 -2.26
N GLU A 299 12.61 -33.28 -1.89
CA GLU A 299 13.77 -34.15 -2.25
C GLU A 299 13.81 -34.49 -3.76
N GLU A 300 12.83 -34.07 -4.56
CA GLU A 300 12.74 -34.39 -5.99
C GLU A 300 13.14 -33.25 -6.94
N GLY A 301 13.92 -32.26 -6.51
CA GLY A 301 14.57 -31.31 -7.42
C GLY A 301 13.67 -30.20 -8.00
N GLU A 302 12.45 -30.02 -7.54
CA GLU A 302 11.68 -28.81 -7.81
C GLU A 302 12.16 -27.66 -6.89
N GLU A 303 12.48 -26.51 -7.51
CA GLU A 303 12.87 -25.30 -6.79
C GLU A 303 11.80 -24.92 -5.77
N TYR A 304 12.18 -24.93 -4.47
CA TYR A 304 11.27 -24.63 -3.37
C TYR A 304 10.66 -23.23 -3.54
N LYS A 305 9.34 -23.18 -3.69
CA LYS A 305 8.62 -21.94 -3.92
C LYS A 305 8.12 -21.37 -2.60
N ILE A 306 8.89 -20.46 -2.01
CA ILE A 306 8.59 -19.78 -0.75
C ILE A 306 7.24 -19.05 -0.82
N GLU A 307 6.94 -18.40 -1.94
CA GLU A 307 5.82 -17.51 -2.07
C GLU A 307 4.45 -18.21 -1.93
N PRO A 308 4.21 -19.38 -2.55
CA PRO A 308 2.95 -20.10 -2.33
C PRO A 308 2.78 -20.58 -0.88
N MET A 309 3.86 -21.04 -0.25
CA MET A 309 3.87 -21.44 1.15
C MET A 309 3.52 -20.26 2.05
N VAL A 310 4.20 -19.13 1.89
CA VAL A 310 3.95 -17.91 2.68
C VAL A 310 2.50 -17.44 2.48
N ALA A 311 2.02 -17.37 1.23
CA ALA A 311 0.65 -16.95 0.96
C ALA A 311 -0.38 -17.81 1.71
N LYS A 312 -0.24 -19.15 1.65
CA LYS A 312 -1.17 -20.09 2.31
C LYS A 312 -1.04 -20.04 3.84
N THR A 313 0.18 -20.13 4.35
CA THR A 313 0.44 -20.20 5.79
C THR A 313 -0.01 -18.92 6.50
N ILE A 314 0.37 -17.77 5.98
CA ILE A 314 0.01 -16.49 6.60
C ILE A 314 -1.51 -16.28 6.54
N ALA A 315 -2.16 -16.51 5.39
CA ALA A 315 -3.61 -16.34 5.28
C ALA A 315 -4.37 -17.23 6.29
N LYS A 316 -3.93 -18.48 6.49
CA LYS A 316 -4.50 -19.37 7.51
C LYS A 316 -4.27 -18.84 8.94
N LYS A 317 -3.09 -18.29 9.22
CA LYS A 317 -2.77 -17.75 10.56
C LYS A 317 -3.60 -16.52 10.92
N ILE A 318 -3.77 -15.60 9.97
CA ILE A 318 -4.59 -14.39 10.18
C ILE A 318 -6.09 -14.66 10.00
N ASN A 319 -6.49 -15.84 9.53
CA ASN A 319 -7.85 -16.18 9.09
C ASN A 319 -8.37 -15.17 8.05
N GLY A 320 -7.55 -14.88 7.04
CA GLY A 320 -7.80 -13.82 6.08
C GLY A 320 -7.19 -14.09 4.69
N THR A 321 -6.63 -13.07 4.09
CA THR A 321 -6.03 -13.10 2.75
C THR A 321 -4.55 -12.74 2.82
N CYS A 322 -3.69 -13.47 2.11
CA CYS A 322 -2.30 -13.10 1.92
C CYS A 322 -1.95 -13.07 0.43
N VAL A 323 -1.24 -12.03 0.02
CA VAL A 323 -0.82 -11.78 -1.37
C VAL A 323 0.67 -11.57 -1.40
N VAL A 324 1.37 -12.40 -2.19
CA VAL A 324 2.81 -12.29 -2.43
C VAL A 324 3.06 -11.85 -3.87
N THR A 325 3.52 -10.62 -4.06
CA THR A 325 3.86 -10.08 -5.39
C THR A 325 5.21 -10.59 -5.86
N GLN A 326 5.33 -10.90 -7.16
CA GLN A 326 6.49 -11.55 -7.78
C GLN A 326 7.01 -10.77 -9.00
N GLY A 327 6.87 -9.45 -8.99
CA GLY A 327 7.28 -8.56 -10.08
C GLY A 327 6.69 -9.01 -11.43
N LYS A 328 7.53 -9.25 -12.42
CA LYS A 328 7.10 -9.67 -13.78
C LYS A 328 6.35 -11.01 -13.84
N ARG A 329 6.44 -11.83 -12.79
CA ARG A 329 5.71 -13.10 -12.69
C ARG A 329 4.26 -12.93 -12.20
N GLY A 330 3.90 -11.74 -11.71
CA GLY A 330 2.57 -11.44 -11.18
C GLY A 330 2.50 -11.60 -9.67
N CYS A 331 1.55 -12.39 -9.15
CA CYS A 331 1.43 -12.63 -7.72
C CYS A 331 0.91 -14.02 -7.39
N ARG A 332 1.11 -14.45 -6.14
CA ARG A 332 0.48 -15.58 -5.49
C ARG A 332 -0.51 -15.05 -4.45
N CYS A 333 -1.72 -15.56 -4.43
CA CYS A 333 -2.70 -15.18 -3.42
C CYS A 333 -3.50 -16.36 -2.90
N TYR A 334 -3.85 -16.29 -1.62
CA TYR A 334 -4.70 -17.26 -0.95
C TYR A 334 -5.61 -16.56 0.04
N SER A 335 -6.87 -17.02 0.13
CA SER A 335 -7.83 -16.50 1.11
C SER A 335 -8.60 -17.63 1.74
N VAL A 336 -8.78 -17.59 3.05
CA VAL A 336 -9.59 -18.58 3.79
C VAL A 336 -11.06 -18.45 3.43
N SER A 337 -11.56 -17.25 3.12
CA SER A 337 -12.96 -16.99 2.78
C SER A 337 -13.39 -17.60 1.44
N SER A 338 -12.45 -17.81 0.50
CA SER A 338 -12.75 -18.40 -0.81
C SER A 338 -13.11 -19.88 -0.74
N LEU A 339 -12.79 -20.56 0.37
CA LEU A 339 -13.05 -22.00 0.56
C LEU A 339 -14.54 -22.34 0.80
N THR A 340 -15.37 -21.36 1.15
CA THR A 340 -16.75 -21.62 1.56
C THR A 340 -17.74 -21.71 0.41
N THR A 341 -17.37 -21.27 -0.81
CA THR A 341 -18.31 -21.08 -1.92
C THR A 341 -18.32 -22.19 -2.98
N HIS A 342 -17.23 -22.96 -3.16
CA HIS A 342 -17.15 -23.89 -4.30
C HIS A 342 -16.61 -25.30 -4.02
N GLY A 343 -16.25 -25.66 -2.80
CA GLY A 343 -15.71 -27.00 -2.49
C GLY A 343 -14.39 -27.31 -3.19
N ASP A 344 -13.73 -26.27 -3.71
CA ASP A 344 -12.47 -26.38 -4.43
C ASP A 344 -11.32 -26.63 -3.46
N GLU A 345 -10.30 -27.34 -3.93
CA GLU A 345 -9.10 -27.67 -3.19
C GLU A 345 -8.43 -26.38 -2.65
N GLU A 346 -7.76 -26.51 -1.50
CA GLU A 346 -6.98 -25.42 -0.85
C GLU A 346 -5.81 -24.96 -1.73
N GLU A 347 -6.09 -24.42 -2.92
CA GLU A 347 -5.08 -24.05 -3.90
C GLU A 347 -4.68 -22.56 -3.77
N VAL A 348 -3.36 -22.32 -3.83
CA VAL A 348 -2.80 -20.97 -3.95
C VAL A 348 -2.89 -20.51 -5.40
N HIS A 349 -3.66 -19.47 -5.65
CA HIS A 349 -3.82 -18.92 -6.99
C HIS A 349 -2.56 -18.20 -7.47
N HIS A 350 -2.19 -18.48 -8.71
CA HIS A 350 -1.17 -17.70 -9.43
C HIS A 350 -1.83 -16.81 -10.47
N ILE A 351 -1.64 -15.50 -10.32
CA ILE A 351 -2.14 -14.51 -11.25
C ILE A 351 -0.94 -13.91 -12.00
N PRO A 352 -0.79 -14.17 -13.29
CA PRO A 352 0.34 -13.64 -14.06
C PRO A 352 0.23 -12.13 -14.29
N ALA A 353 1.36 -11.44 -14.28
CA ALA A 353 1.40 -10.03 -14.65
C ALA A 353 1.22 -9.87 -16.17
N PRO A 354 0.58 -8.78 -16.62
CA PRO A 354 0.61 -8.39 -18.03
C PRO A 354 2.04 -8.25 -18.54
N VAL A 355 2.30 -8.73 -19.76
CA VAL A 355 3.62 -8.64 -20.37
C VAL A 355 3.88 -7.20 -20.83
N LEU A 356 4.91 -6.57 -20.29
CA LEU A 356 5.35 -5.23 -20.68
C LEU A 356 6.45 -5.33 -21.76
N LYS A 357 6.37 -4.46 -22.76
CA LYS A 357 7.43 -4.32 -23.77
C LYS A 357 8.68 -3.67 -23.18
N THR A 358 8.48 -2.71 -22.29
CA THR A 358 9.54 -1.95 -21.63
C THR A 358 9.11 -1.61 -20.21
N VAL A 359 9.99 -1.77 -19.26
CA VAL A 359 9.85 -1.25 -17.89
C VAL A 359 10.63 0.05 -17.82
N VAL A 360 9.95 1.13 -17.44
CA VAL A 360 10.53 2.48 -17.32
C VAL A 360 11.04 2.70 -15.90
N ASP A 361 10.16 2.48 -14.92
CA ASP A 361 10.45 2.61 -13.50
C ASP A 361 9.52 1.68 -12.71
N THR A 362 10.00 1.11 -11.61
CA THR A 362 9.19 0.25 -10.74
C THR A 362 8.73 0.93 -9.46
N THR A 363 8.95 2.28 -9.33
CA THR A 363 8.52 3.05 -8.16
C THR A 363 7.00 3.03 -8.05
N GLY A 364 6.49 2.76 -6.84
CA GLY A 364 5.07 2.73 -6.58
C GLY A 364 4.29 1.57 -7.23
N ALA A 365 4.98 0.62 -7.90
CA ALA A 365 4.30 -0.53 -8.50
C ALA A 365 3.62 -1.42 -7.46
N GLY A 366 4.25 -1.64 -6.30
CA GLY A 366 3.66 -2.36 -5.15
C GLY A 366 2.44 -1.63 -4.62
N ASP A 367 2.57 -0.33 -4.35
CA ASP A 367 1.48 0.50 -3.84
C ASP A 367 0.28 0.53 -4.82
N THR A 368 0.58 0.63 -6.12
CA THR A 368 -0.45 0.63 -7.16
C THR A 368 -1.10 -0.75 -7.32
N PHE A 369 -0.34 -1.83 -7.13
CA PHE A 369 -0.90 -3.18 -7.03
C PHE A 369 -1.88 -3.26 -5.86
N THR A 370 -1.45 -2.83 -4.67
CA THR A 370 -2.26 -2.84 -3.45
C THR A 370 -3.53 -1.99 -3.61
N ALA A 371 -3.43 -0.81 -4.24
CA ALA A 371 -4.58 0.03 -4.55
C ALA A 371 -5.59 -0.68 -5.47
N GLY A 372 -5.13 -1.26 -6.58
CA GLY A 372 -5.97 -2.01 -7.51
C GLY A 372 -6.63 -3.24 -6.87
N PHE A 373 -5.86 -3.98 -6.08
CA PHE A 373 -6.37 -5.13 -5.33
C PHE A 373 -7.45 -4.72 -4.33
N LEU A 374 -7.16 -3.76 -3.46
CA LEU A 374 -8.09 -3.31 -2.41
C LEU A 374 -9.35 -2.70 -3.01
N PHE A 375 -9.23 -1.92 -4.09
CA PHE A 375 -10.38 -1.38 -4.81
C PHE A 375 -11.34 -2.50 -5.26
N ALA A 376 -10.84 -3.50 -5.98
CA ALA A 376 -11.66 -4.61 -6.45
C ALA A 376 -12.17 -5.49 -5.30
N TYR A 377 -11.36 -5.71 -4.27
CA TYR A 377 -11.73 -6.47 -3.08
C TYR A 377 -12.90 -5.83 -2.33
N LEU A 378 -12.87 -4.52 -2.15
CA LEU A 378 -13.92 -3.76 -1.46
C LEU A 378 -15.25 -3.74 -2.24
N LEU A 379 -15.17 -3.73 -3.58
CA LEU A 379 -16.38 -3.76 -4.44
C LEU A 379 -16.94 -5.17 -4.60
N SER A 380 -16.19 -6.22 -4.31
CA SER A 380 -16.71 -7.60 -4.30
C SER A 380 -17.50 -7.85 -3.00
N ALA A 381 -18.51 -8.71 -3.09
CA ALA A 381 -19.25 -9.12 -1.90
C ALA A 381 -18.30 -9.89 -0.95
N ASN A 382 -17.82 -9.21 0.10
CA ASN A 382 -16.94 -9.77 1.14
C ASN A 382 -15.60 -10.36 0.66
N GLY A 383 -15.04 -9.89 -0.46
CA GLY A 383 -13.76 -10.39 -0.99
C GLY A 383 -13.86 -11.80 -1.62
N GLU A 384 -15.03 -12.20 -2.07
CA GLU A 384 -15.27 -13.54 -2.65
C GLU A 384 -14.43 -13.81 -3.90
N ASP A 385 -14.05 -12.78 -4.67
CA ASP A 385 -13.22 -12.93 -5.88
C ASP A 385 -11.81 -12.32 -5.72
N ILE A 386 -10.97 -13.00 -4.94
CA ILE A 386 -9.56 -12.56 -4.76
C ILE A 386 -8.77 -12.64 -6.06
N GLN A 387 -9.13 -13.54 -6.99
CA GLN A 387 -8.44 -13.64 -8.27
C GLN A 387 -8.69 -12.40 -9.13
N ARG A 388 -9.91 -11.89 -9.13
CA ARG A 388 -10.27 -10.64 -9.81
C ARG A 388 -9.53 -9.46 -9.18
N ALA A 389 -9.50 -9.39 -7.85
CA ALA A 389 -8.75 -8.36 -7.14
C ALA A 389 -7.26 -8.40 -7.49
N ALA A 390 -6.66 -9.59 -7.51
CA ALA A 390 -5.26 -9.77 -7.88
C ALA A 390 -5.00 -9.42 -9.37
N ARG A 391 -5.92 -9.76 -10.29
CA ARG A 391 -5.82 -9.35 -11.71
C ARG A 391 -5.81 -7.83 -11.86
N LEU A 392 -6.70 -7.12 -11.14
CA LEU A 392 -6.72 -5.65 -11.20
C LEU A 392 -5.44 -5.06 -10.60
N GLY A 393 -4.95 -5.60 -9.48
CA GLY A 393 -3.67 -5.22 -8.89
C GLY A 393 -2.50 -5.39 -9.86
N CYS A 394 -2.36 -6.58 -10.48
CA CYS A 394 -1.31 -6.84 -11.48
C CYS A 394 -1.37 -5.87 -12.65
N LYS A 395 -2.58 -5.54 -13.11
CA LYS A 395 -2.76 -4.62 -14.22
C LYS A 395 -2.38 -3.20 -13.86
N ALA A 396 -2.83 -2.72 -12.70
CA ALA A 396 -2.50 -1.39 -12.19
C ALA A 396 -0.98 -1.23 -11.99
N ALA A 397 -0.33 -2.21 -11.34
CA ALA A 397 1.12 -2.25 -11.19
C ALA A 397 1.86 -2.23 -12.53
N SER A 398 1.37 -2.98 -13.52
CA SER A 398 1.99 -3.01 -14.85
C SER A 398 1.92 -1.65 -15.55
N LYS A 399 0.82 -0.91 -15.39
CA LYS A 399 0.72 0.46 -15.92
C LYS A 399 1.71 1.39 -15.22
N MET A 400 1.84 1.29 -13.89
CA MET A 400 2.81 2.06 -13.12
C MET A 400 4.24 1.81 -13.58
N CYS A 401 4.61 0.59 -13.90
CA CYS A 401 5.95 0.27 -14.43
C CYS A 401 6.24 0.90 -15.80
N GLY A 402 5.26 1.46 -16.48
CA GLY A 402 5.39 2.16 -17.76
C GLY A 402 5.68 3.66 -17.67
N VAL A 403 5.69 4.25 -16.47
CA VAL A 403 5.90 5.68 -16.21
C VAL A 403 7.07 5.91 -15.25
N VAL A 404 7.57 7.14 -15.19
CA VAL A 404 8.60 7.54 -14.21
C VAL A 404 7.92 7.99 -12.92
N GLY A 405 8.37 7.47 -11.78
CA GLY A 405 7.83 7.81 -10.45
C GLY A 405 6.57 7.01 -10.09
N CYS A 406 5.74 7.57 -9.22
CA CYS A 406 4.59 6.88 -8.62
C CYS A 406 3.23 7.54 -8.96
N GLU A 407 3.12 8.19 -10.11
CA GLU A 407 1.91 8.92 -10.53
C GLU A 407 1.48 8.50 -11.94
N LEU A 408 0.27 7.93 -12.06
CA LEU A 408 -0.38 7.63 -13.34
C LEU A 408 -1.27 8.80 -13.75
N GLY A 409 -1.36 9.03 -15.08
CA GLY A 409 -2.31 9.98 -15.65
C GLY A 409 -3.74 9.43 -15.71
N SER A 410 -4.69 10.31 -16.07
CA SER A 410 -6.11 9.95 -16.20
C SER A 410 -6.33 8.82 -17.20
N THR A 411 -5.65 8.87 -18.33
CA THR A 411 -5.76 7.85 -19.40
C THR A 411 -5.36 6.45 -18.91
N GLU A 412 -4.28 6.33 -18.15
CA GLU A 412 -3.83 5.06 -17.61
C GLU A 412 -4.87 4.50 -16.62
N TRP A 413 -5.45 5.35 -15.76
CA TRP A 413 -6.49 4.94 -14.84
C TRP A 413 -7.77 4.48 -15.56
N GLU A 414 -8.21 5.19 -16.59
CA GLU A 414 -9.33 4.78 -17.45
C GLU A 414 -9.10 3.41 -18.08
N GLU A 415 -7.92 3.20 -18.68
CA GLU A 415 -7.57 1.91 -19.28
C GLU A 415 -7.55 0.76 -18.26
N ILE A 416 -7.17 1.02 -17.01
CA ILE A 416 -7.21 0.04 -15.94
C ILE A 416 -8.67 -0.39 -15.69
N ILE A 417 -9.59 0.55 -15.57
CA ILE A 417 -11.01 0.30 -15.27
C ILE A 417 -11.75 -0.33 -16.45
N ILE A 418 -11.65 0.25 -17.67
CA ILE A 418 -12.39 -0.24 -18.85
C ILE A 418 -12.13 -1.73 -19.10
N ASN A 419 -10.88 -2.13 -19.06
CA ASN A 419 -10.55 -3.54 -19.25
C ASN A 419 -10.92 -4.44 -18.05
N ALA A 420 -11.10 -3.89 -16.87
CA ALA A 420 -11.60 -4.64 -15.71
C ALA A 420 -13.11 -4.94 -15.83
N ARG A 421 -13.85 -4.08 -16.55
CA ARG A 421 -15.28 -4.27 -16.85
C ARG A 421 -15.54 -5.27 -17.98
N ALA A 422 -14.61 -5.43 -18.91
CA ALA A 422 -14.77 -6.22 -20.13
C ALA A 422 -14.64 -7.77 -19.93
N LYS A 423 -14.42 -8.25 -18.74
CA LYS A 423 -14.28 -9.67 -18.39
C LYS A 423 -15.14 -10.02 -17.19
#